data_7168b9df9f86a50ec0df80751a3a08bf
#
_entry.id   7168b9df9f86a50ec0df80751a3a08bf
#
_cell.length_a   1.000
_cell.length_b   1.000
_cell.length_c   1.000
_cell.angle_alpha   90.00
_cell.angle_beta   90.00
_cell.angle_gamma   90.00
#
_symmetry.space_group_name_H-M   'P 1'
#
loop_
_entity.id
_entity.type
_entity.pdbx_description
1 polymer ?
#
loop_
_entity_poly.entity_id
_entity_poly.type
_entity_poly.pdbx_seq_one_letter_code
_entity_poly.pdbx_strand_id
1 'polypeptide(L)'
;MKKFKFKRKKDPFPKSSDVRVKNSYYTFSKEYPAAKIIQTKRVKRKKERVRSFLRVALAAASFLLIVCVSFFAVDLGLRFSNKPIDTGSEFSGLSKESFENLFKSSSLKALYMPYEKLSNGKSVSSFIKEVKKKDCTAVVIDFKTESGKLVYSSQTELARSGKCAIFDNETVKTALGIFEREGIDVIARFFCFEDKTASEAEPSFAVKYKDTDVLWRDDISEGKGKTWLNPYSTGAVNYLLDLIKEVSSMGVKGFLLEAVSFPDSDLSTAGFPGEKSESGRADALLKFVKKAKAAVPESCFRLLSKSASDILLSGDETYSAGLLKSEADGVCVDTKNRPESFVADRKSNYSSMLSMFSQIKSKQNSDGVFVPVIDIDEYRGKYIRTLSGNGYSSYIIFDESGKY
;
A
#
# COMPACT_ATOMS: atom_id res chain seq x y z
N MET A 1 -59.74 7.44 -3.20
CA MET A 1 -58.74 7.61 -4.28
C MET A 1 -58.79 9.03 -4.79
N LYS A 2 -57.82 9.87 -4.38
CA LYS A 2 -57.68 11.28 -4.86
C LYS A 2 -56.64 11.27 -5.97
N LYS A 3 -57.05 11.64 -7.19
CA LYS A 3 -56.18 11.82 -8.35
C LYS A 3 -55.39 13.11 -8.20
N PHE A 4 -54.08 13.04 -8.08
CA PHE A 4 -53.20 14.22 -8.19
C PHE A 4 -53.03 14.59 -9.67
N LYS A 5 -53.47 15.82 -10.02
CA LYS A 5 -53.21 16.42 -11.33
C LYS A 5 -51.88 17.15 -11.27
N PHE A 6 -50.85 16.66 -12.01
CA PHE A 6 -49.61 17.40 -12.25
C PHE A 6 -49.89 18.59 -13.20
N LYS A 7 -49.72 19.81 -12.72
CA LYS A 7 -49.65 21.01 -13.58
C LYS A 7 -48.24 21.06 -14.21
N ARG A 8 -48.14 20.90 -15.52
CA ARG A 8 -46.91 21.18 -16.26
C ARG A 8 -46.60 22.69 -16.13
N LYS A 9 -45.40 23.01 -15.62
CA LYS A 9 -44.81 24.35 -15.73
C LYS A 9 -44.58 24.65 -17.22
N LYS A 10 -45.02 25.82 -17.68
CA LYS A 10 -44.73 26.33 -19.03
C LYS A 10 -43.25 26.61 -19.16
N ASP A 11 -42.65 26.14 -20.28
CA ASP A 11 -41.27 26.45 -20.64
C ASP A 11 -41.07 27.97 -20.76
N PRO A 12 -40.00 28.53 -20.20
CA PRO A 12 -39.72 29.96 -20.23
C PRO A 12 -39.19 30.49 -21.57
N PHE A 13 -38.99 29.61 -22.54
CA PHE A 13 -38.44 30.01 -23.85
C PHE A 13 -39.53 30.00 -24.94
N PRO A 14 -39.65 31.08 -25.74
CA PRO A 14 -40.59 31.11 -26.87
C PRO A 14 -40.13 30.13 -27.95
N LYS A 15 -41.09 29.41 -28.53
CA LYS A 15 -40.85 28.53 -29.67
C LYS A 15 -40.33 29.34 -30.88
N SER A 16 -39.41 28.78 -31.61
CA SER A 16 -38.66 29.39 -32.76
C SER A 16 -39.55 29.94 -33.91
N SER A 17 -40.85 29.62 -33.90
CA SER A 17 -41.83 30.09 -34.89
C SER A 17 -42.34 31.49 -34.66
N ASP A 18 -42.09 32.12 -33.49
CA ASP A 18 -42.69 33.43 -33.16
C ASP A 18 -41.72 34.61 -33.29
N VAL A 19 -40.49 34.37 -33.81
CA VAL A 19 -39.53 35.44 -34.04
C VAL A 19 -39.68 35.96 -35.47
N ARG A 20 -40.56 36.93 -35.71
CA ARG A 20 -40.54 37.71 -36.93
C ARG A 20 -39.32 38.62 -36.89
N VAL A 21 -38.29 38.26 -37.70
CA VAL A 21 -37.14 39.12 -37.95
C VAL A 21 -37.64 40.29 -38.83
N LYS A 22 -37.86 41.45 -38.22
CA LYS A 22 -38.00 42.71 -38.97
C LYS A 22 -36.62 43.03 -39.58
N ASN A 23 -36.48 42.84 -40.87
CA ASN A 23 -35.36 43.38 -41.65
C ASN A 23 -35.33 44.91 -41.56
N SER A 24 -34.65 45.45 -40.58
CA SER A 24 -34.25 46.85 -40.59
C SER A 24 -32.92 46.95 -41.29
N TYR A 25 -32.92 47.42 -42.54
CA TYR A 25 -31.70 47.80 -43.25
C TYR A 25 -31.11 49.03 -42.53
N TYR A 26 -30.09 48.83 -41.71
CA TYR A 26 -29.26 49.94 -41.25
C TYR A 26 -28.30 50.30 -42.41
N THR A 27 -28.58 51.40 -43.08
CA THR A 27 -27.64 52.08 -43.98
C THR A 27 -26.52 52.65 -43.10
N PHE A 28 -25.38 51.96 -43.05
CA PHE A 28 -24.20 52.53 -42.42
C PHE A 28 -23.70 53.71 -43.27
N SER A 29 -23.78 54.93 -42.73
CA SER A 29 -23.17 56.08 -43.32
C SER A 29 -21.64 55.91 -43.40
N LYS A 30 -21.05 56.36 -44.51
CA LYS A 30 -19.64 56.17 -44.87
C LYS A 30 -18.62 56.86 -43.93
N GLU A 31 -19.00 57.36 -42.75
CA GLU A 31 -18.14 58.20 -41.93
C GLU A 31 -17.54 57.57 -40.66
N TYR A 32 -17.66 56.25 -40.46
CA TYR A 32 -16.97 55.63 -39.34
C TYR A 32 -15.78 54.82 -39.79
N PRO A 33 -14.54 55.19 -39.37
CA PRO A 33 -13.35 54.46 -39.76
C PRO A 33 -13.20 53.19 -38.87
N ALA A 34 -14.11 52.23 -38.99
CA ALA A 34 -14.07 50.95 -38.28
C ALA A 34 -12.72 50.23 -38.48
N ALA A 35 -12.08 50.40 -39.64
CA ALA A 35 -10.78 49.83 -39.93
C ALA A 35 -9.65 50.35 -39.01
N LYS A 36 -9.66 51.64 -38.60
CA LYS A 36 -8.63 52.21 -37.69
C LYS A 36 -8.78 51.69 -36.27
N ILE A 37 -10.02 51.50 -35.79
CA ILE A 37 -10.28 50.96 -34.43
C ILE A 37 -9.91 49.50 -34.35
N ILE A 38 -10.14 48.70 -35.38
CA ILE A 38 -9.76 47.28 -35.42
C ILE A 38 -8.23 47.12 -35.50
N GLN A 39 -7.53 47.97 -36.25
CA GLN A 39 -6.06 47.94 -36.30
C GLN A 39 -5.41 48.32 -34.97
N THR A 40 -5.91 49.35 -34.29
CA THR A 40 -5.37 49.76 -32.97
C THR A 40 -5.65 48.72 -31.90
N LYS A 41 -6.80 48.05 -31.90
CA LYS A 41 -7.09 46.93 -30.98
C LYS A 41 -6.21 45.69 -31.29
N ARG A 42 -5.95 45.38 -32.56
CA ARG A 42 -5.03 44.28 -32.94
C ARG A 42 -3.60 44.55 -32.50
N VAL A 43 -3.09 45.74 -32.66
CA VAL A 43 -1.75 46.14 -32.25
C VAL A 43 -1.59 46.14 -30.73
N LYS A 44 -2.59 46.64 -29.96
CA LYS A 44 -2.58 46.55 -28.49
C LYS A 44 -2.55 45.10 -28.02
N ARG A 45 -3.44 44.26 -28.55
CA ARG A 45 -3.46 42.81 -28.19
C ARG A 45 -2.15 42.09 -28.55
N LYS A 46 -1.50 42.43 -29.64
CA LYS A 46 -0.20 41.89 -30.03
C LYS A 46 0.90 42.32 -29.06
N LYS A 47 0.94 43.60 -28.63
CA LYS A 47 1.87 44.11 -27.63
C LYS A 47 1.65 43.49 -26.24
N GLU A 48 0.41 43.27 -25.85
CA GLU A 48 0.08 42.63 -24.56
C GLU A 48 0.49 41.14 -24.56
N ARG A 49 0.26 40.41 -25.66
CA ARG A 49 0.72 39.03 -25.82
C ARG A 49 2.25 38.92 -25.79
N VAL A 50 2.95 39.82 -26.45
CA VAL A 50 4.42 39.84 -26.42
C VAL A 50 4.94 40.16 -25.01
N ARG A 51 4.34 41.11 -24.28
CA ARG A 51 4.70 41.42 -22.89
C ARG A 51 4.39 40.24 -21.94
N SER A 52 3.28 39.54 -22.13
CA SER A 52 2.94 38.37 -21.37
C SER A 52 3.94 37.23 -21.64
N PHE A 53 4.28 36.98 -22.90
CA PHE A 53 5.28 35.99 -23.30
C PHE A 53 6.67 36.32 -22.71
N LEU A 54 7.07 37.61 -22.75
CA LEU A 54 8.34 38.04 -22.17
C LEU A 54 8.40 37.84 -20.65
N ARG A 55 7.29 38.06 -19.94
CA ARG A 55 7.21 37.80 -18.47
C ARG A 55 7.33 36.31 -18.16
N VAL A 56 6.67 35.45 -18.92
CA VAL A 56 6.76 33.98 -18.74
C VAL A 56 8.18 33.50 -19.09
N ALA A 57 8.78 34.02 -20.16
CA ALA A 57 10.14 33.67 -20.54
C ALA A 57 11.18 34.13 -19.49
N LEU A 58 11.01 35.32 -18.89
CA LEU A 58 11.84 35.80 -17.80
C LEU A 58 11.67 34.97 -16.53
N ALA A 59 10.44 34.58 -16.19
CA ALA A 59 10.20 33.72 -15.04
C ALA A 59 10.82 32.31 -15.22
N ALA A 60 10.72 31.75 -16.43
CA ALA A 60 11.37 30.48 -16.75
C ALA A 60 12.90 30.57 -16.71
N ALA A 61 13.48 31.66 -17.22
CA ALA A 61 14.91 31.90 -17.15
C ALA A 61 15.39 32.08 -15.71
N SER A 62 14.63 32.79 -14.87
CA SER A 62 14.94 32.95 -13.44
C SER A 62 14.91 31.63 -12.69
N PHE A 63 13.91 30.79 -12.99
CA PHE A 63 13.81 29.46 -12.40
C PHE A 63 14.99 28.56 -12.80
N LEU A 64 15.36 28.55 -14.09
CA LEU A 64 16.53 27.84 -14.59
C LEU A 64 17.83 28.34 -13.91
N LEU A 65 17.95 29.63 -13.69
CA LEU A 65 19.12 30.21 -13.04
C LEU A 65 19.22 29.80 -11.57
N ILE A 66 18.09 29.74 -10.86
CA ILE A 66 18.03 29.25 -9.47
C ILE A 66 18.42 27.76 -9.42
N VAL A 67 17.92 26.93 -10.32
CA VAL A 67 18.28 25.52 -10.40
C VAL A 67 19.78 25.34 -10.70
N CYS A 68 20.33 26.10 -11.64
CA CYS A 68 21.77 26.06 -11.94
C CYS A 68 22.63 26.52 -10.74
N VAL A 69 22.25 27.61 -10.05
CA VAL A 69 22.97 28.10 -8.87
C VAL A 69 22.90 27.10 -7.74
N SER A 70 21.74 26.47 -7.52
CA SER A 70 21.59 25.40 -6.51
C SER A 70 22.46 24.20 -6.83
N PHE A 71 22.52 23.78 -8.09
CA PHE A 71 23.37 22.67 -8.53
C PHE A 71 24.85 23.00 -8.37
N PHE A 72 25.26 24.22 -8.74
CA PHE A 72 26.63 24.70 -8.55
C PHE A 72 27.02 24.85 -7.08
N ALA A 73 26.10 25.31 -6.22
CA ALA A 73 26.35 25.43 -4.79
C ALA A 73 26.54 24.04 -4.13
N VAL A 74 25.77 23.03 -4.55
CA VAL A 74 25.96 21.65 -4.10
C VAL A 74 27.27 21.06 -4.62
N ASP A 75 27.60 21.25 -5.91
CA ASP A 75 28.85 20.76 -6.50
C ASP A 75 30.08 21.46 -5.88
N LEU A 76 29.97 22.77 -5.60
CA LEU A 76 31.02 23.53 -4.89
C LEU A 76 31.14 23.06 -3.45
N GLY A 77 30.04 22.85 -2.73
CA GLY A 77 30.03 22.29 -1.38
C GLY A 77 30.70 20.91 -1.31
N LEU A 78 30.43 20.05 -2.30
CA LEU A 78 31.07 18.74 -2.42
C LEU A 78 32.56 18.82 -2.77
N ARG A 79 32.97 19.82 -3.56
CA ARG A 79 34.42 20.03 -3.92
C ARG A 79 35.23 20.67 -2.83
N PHE A 80 34.66 21.56 -2.01
CA PHE A 80 35.34 22.16 -0.87
C PHE A 80 35.30 21.32 0.40
N SER A 81 34.46 20.29 0.46
CA SER A 81 34.53 19.25 1.49
C SER A 81 35.60 18.22 1.11
N ASN A 82 36.86 18.68 1.04
CA ASN A 82 38.06 17.82 0.88
C ASN A 82 38.39 17.03 2.15
N LYS A 83 37.41 16.67 2.95
CA LYS A 83 37.52 15.50 3.81
C LYS A 83 36.89 14.37 3.02
N PRO A 84 37.59 13.26 2.76
CA PRO A 84 36.90 12.04 2.35
C PRO A 84 35.84 11.82 3.42
N ILE A 85 34.55 11.93 3.03
CA ILE A 85 33.47 11.40 3.85
C ILE A 85 33.80 9.91 3.82
N ASP A 86 34.34 9.44 4.92
CA ASP A 86 34.49 8.01 5.18
C ASP A 86 33.04 7.48 5.35
N THR A 87 32.39 7.24 4.20
CA THR A 87 31.06 6.65 4.11
C THR A 87 31.09 5.17 4.46
N GLY A 88 32.25 4.68 4.93
CA GLY A 88 32.47 3.29 5.27
C GLY A 88 32.44 2.95 6.74
N SER A 89 32.44 3.90 7.69
CA SER A 89 32.69 3.53 9.09
C SER A 89 31.62 3.93 10.12
N GLU A 90 30.69 4.83 9.82
CA GLU A 90 29.65 5.17 10.82
C GLU A 90 28.27 4.54 10.57
N PHE A 91 27.98 4.07 9.35
CA PHE A 91 26.76 3.29 9.08
C PHE A 91 26.99 1.77 9.09
N SER A 92 28.25 1.31 9.04
CA SER A 92 28.59 -0.12 9.19
C SER A 92 28.61 -0.59 10.65
N GLY A 93 28.31 0.28 11.61
CA GLY A 93 28.29 -0.03 13.04
C GLY A 93 26.99 -0.66 13.57
N LEU A 94 25.94 -0.73 12.76
CA LEU A 94 24.77 -1.56 13.08
C LEU A 94 24.97 -2.93 12.45
N SER A 95 25.77 -3.75 13.12
CA SER A 95 25.91 -5.18 12.75
C SER A 95 24.53 -5.86 12.76
N LYS A 96 24.41 -6.96 12.03
CA LYS A 96 23.24 -7.86 12.09
C LYS A 96 22.84 -8.13 13.57
N GLU A 97 23.80 -8.24 14.43
CA GLU A 97 23.68 -8.37 15.89
C GLU A 97 23.02 -7.16 16.58
N SER A 98 23.29 -5.93 16.13
CA SER A 98 22.64 -4.72 16.67
C SER A 98 21.17 -4.63 16.26
N PHE A 99 20.82 -5.10 15.06
CA PHE A 99 19.45 -5.12 14.57
C PHE A 99 18.65 -6.24 15.24
N GLU A 100 19.21 -7.44 15.36
CA GLU A 100 18.63 -8.56 16.11
C GLU A 100 18.44 -8.19 17.58
N ASN A 101 19.37 -7.43 18.17
CA ASN A 101 19.26 -6.94 19.55
C ASN A 101 18.21 -5.83 19.69
N LEU A 102 18.01 -4.96 18.70
CA LEU A 102 16.91 -3.99 18.68
C LEU A 102 15.54 -4.69 18.63
N PHE A 103 15.40 -5.75 17.84
CA PHE A 103 14.16 -6.54 17.77
C PHE A 103 13.99 -7.49 18.96
N LYS A 104 15.09 -8.03 19.51
CA LYS A 104 15.09 -8.82 20.73
C LYS A 104 14.88 -7.98 22.00
N SER A 105 15.26 -6.70 21.96
CA SER A 105 15.11 -5.78 23.09
C SER A 105 13.86 -4.91 23.06
N SER A 106 13.27 -4.66 21.90
CA SER A 106 12.03 -3.88 21.74
C SER A 106 10.89 -4.74 21.22
N SER A 107 9.90 -4.99 22.07
CA SER A 107 8.69 -5.70 21.69
C SER A 107 7.88 -4.88 20.66
N LEU A 108 7.50 -5.50 19.54
CA LEU A 108 6.57 -4.92 18.59
C LEU A 108 5.16 -4.91 19.16
N LYS A 109 4.66 -3.75 19.53
CA LYS A 109 3.26 -3.55 19.95
C LYS A 109 2.58 -2.61 18.97
N ALA A 110 1.67 -3.11 18.15
CA ALA A 110 1.06 -2.33 17.10
C ALA A 110 -0.48 -2.38 17.12
N LEU A 111 -1.11 -1.32 16.62
CA LEU A 111 -2.53 -1.29 16.28
C LEU A 111 -2.70 -1.31 14.77
N TYR A 112 -3.66 -2.06 14.26
CA TYR A 112 -4.09 -1.94 12.88
C TYR A 112 -4.86 -0.63 12.68
N MET A 113 -4.52 0.12 11.66
CA MET A 113 -5.21 1.35 11.27
C MET A 113 -5.79 1.22 9.86
N PRO A 114 -7.12 1.32 9.69
CA PRO A 114 -7.72 1.40 8.36
C PRO A 114 -7.10 2.55 7.56
N TYR A 115 -6.73 2.27 6.33
CA TYR A 115 -6.02 3.23 5.47
C TYR A 115 -6.84 4.50 5.18
N GLU A 116 -8.15 4.44 5.24
CA GLU A 116 -9.04 5.59 5.04
C GLU A 116 -8.73 6.74 6.03
N LYS A 117 -8.21 6.40 7.20
CA LYS A 117 -7.80 7.39 8.21
C LYS A 117 -6.58 8.22 7.78
N LEU A 118 -5.82 7.77 6.77
CA LEU A 118 -4.72 8.55 6.18
C LEU A 118 -5.21 9.81 5.44
N SER A 119 -6.48 9.83 5.03
CA SER A 119 -7.06 10.91 4.23
C SER A 119 -6.96 12.31 4.84
N ASN A 120 -6.78 12.41 6.17
CA ASN A 120 -6.58 13.70 6.81
C ASN A 120 -5.78 13.59 8.12
N GLY A 121 -4.97 14.61 8.40
CA GLY A 121 -4.07 14.65 9.56
C GLY A 121 -4.79 14.64 10.93
N LYS A 122 -6.06 15.08 11.01
CA LYS A 122 -6.83 15.03 12.28
C LYS A 122 -7.19 13.59 12.61
N SER A 123 -7.57 12.79 11.62
CA SER A 123 -7.84 11.36 11.79
C SER A 123 -6.58 10.61 12.25
N VAL A 124 -5.43 10.89 11.62
CA VAL A 124 -4.13 10.33 12.00
C VAL A 124 -3.80 10.70 13.45
N SER A 125 -3.85 11.99 13.80
CA SER A 125 -3.55 12.47 15.15
C SER A 125 -4.50 11.91 16.22
N SER A 126 -5.78 11.71 15.87
CA SER A 126 -6.74 11.07 16.75
C SER A 126 -6.41 9.60 16.97
N PHE A 127 -6.02 8.89 15.91
CA PHE A 127 -5.64 7.47 16.01
C PHE A 127 -4.36 7.28 16.84
N ILE A 128 -3.38 8.16 16.71
CA ILE A 128 -2.15 8.13 17.52
C ILE A 128 -2.46 8.20 19.03
N LYS A 129 -3.50 8.94 19.43
CA LYS A 129 -3.94 8.94 20.84
C LYS A 129 -4.40 7.56 21.31
N GLU A 130 -5.11 6.82 20.45
CA GLU A 130 -5.50 5.45 20.75
C GLU A 130 -4.28 4.51 20.79
N VAL A 131 -3.31 4.67 19.90
CA VAL A 131 -2.04 3.91 19.90
C VAL A 131 -1.34 4.09 21.26
N LYS A 132 -1.16 5.34 21.69
CA LYS A 132 -0.51 5.67 22.97
C LYS A 132 -1.31 5.17 24.18
N LYS A 133 -2.64 5.27 24.15
CA LYS A 133 -3.53 4.77 25.21
C LYS A 133 -3.45 3.24 25.39
N LYS A 134 -3.16 2.50 24.32
CA LYS A 134 -2.98 1.06 24.32
C LYS A 134 -1.53 0.62 24.61
N ASP A 135 -0.65 1.55 24.93
CA ASP A 135 0.80 1.29 25.14
C ASP A 135 1.43 0.61 23.90
N CYS A 136 0.98 1.01 22.72
CA CYS A 136 1.54 0.58 21.45
C CYS A 136 2.53 1.63 20.91
N THR A 137 3.54 1.17 20.19
CA THR A 137 4.61 1.99 19.61
C THR A 137 4.57 2.03 18.10
N ALA A 138 3.67 1.24 17.49
CA ALA A 138 3.58 1.13 16.05
C ALA A 138 2.12 1.06 15.57
N VAL A 139 1.95 1.31 14.28
CA VAL A 139 0.71 1.07 13.53
C VAL A 139 0.96 0.15 12.36
N VAL A 140 -0.02 -0.70 12.04
CA VAL A 140 -0.06 -1.50 10.81
C VAL A 140 -1.09 -0.88 9.87
N ILE A 141 -0.71 -0.59 8.64
CA ILE A 141 -1.56 0.06 7.63
C ILE A 141 -1.46 -0.71 6.32
N ASP A 142 -2.59 -0.93 5.64
CA ASP A 142 -2.60 -1.55 4.32
C ASP A 142 -2.03 -0.59 3.28
N PHE A 143 -0.79 -0.81 2.85
CA PHE A 143 -0.18 -0.09 1.72
C PHE A 143 -0.56 -0.69 0.37
N LYS A 144 -0.81 -1.99 0.34
CA LYS A 144 -1.40 -2.68 -0.80
C LYS A 144 -2.50 -3.61 -0.29
N THR A 145 -3.72 -3.38 -0.75
CA THR A 145 -4.90 -4.16 -0.33
C THR A 145 -4.97 -5.52 -1.02
N GLU A 146 -5.82 -6.39 -0.54
CA GLU A 146 -6.12 -7.70 -1.15
C GLU A 146 -6.67 -7.59 -2.59
N SER A 147 -7.35 -6.49 -2.91
CA SER A 147 -7.83 -6.22 -4.27
C SER A 147 -6.77 -5.66 -5.21
N GLY A 148 -5.55 -5.40 -4.73
CA GLY A 148 -4.45 -4.81 -5.49
C GLY A 148 -4.47 -3.28 -5.52
N LYS A 149 -5.33 -2.60 -4.73
CA LYS A 149 -5.28 -1.15 -4.61
C LYS A 149 -4.11 -0.73 -3.72
N LEU A 150 -3.52 0.41 -4.08
CA LEU A 150 -2.38 1.01 -3.39
C LEU A 150 -2.82 2.29 -2.69
N VAL A 151 -2.45 2.47 -1.44
CA VAL A 151 -2.79 3.71 -0.71
C VAL A 151 -2.00 4.92 -1.21
N TYR A 152 -1.09 4.76 -2.12
CA TYR A 152 -0.22 5.78 -2.71
C TYR A 152 -0.22 5.69 -4.24
N SER A 153 0.32 6.71 -4.92
CA SER A 153 0.48 6.74 -6.37
C SER A 153 1.84 6.14 -6.77
N SER A 154 1.84 4.88 -7.19
CA SER A 154 3.04 4.18 -7.67
C SER A 154 3.55 4.73 -9.01
N GLN A 155 4.87 4.62 -9.23
CA GLN A 155 5.52 4.96 -10.48
C GLN A 155 5.55 3.77 -11.46
N THR A 156 5.23 2.56 -11.02
CA THR A 156 5.19 1.39 -11.90
C THR A 156 4.10 1.55 -12.97
N GLU A 157 4.42 1.15 -14.20
CA GLU A 157 3.49 1.28 -15.33
C GLU A 157 2.20 0.49 -15.10
N LEU A 158 2.32 -0.74 -14.58
CA LEU A 158 1.18 -1.60 -14.30
C LEU A 158 0.23 -0.99 -13.25
N ALA A 159 0.75 -0.41 -12.18
CA ALA A 159 -0.09 0.23 -11.17
C ALA A 159 -0.79 1.50 -11.71
N ARG A 160 -0.14 2.23 -12.60
CA ARG A 160 -0.73 3.41 -13.26
C ARG A 160 -1.83 3.01 -14.25
N SER A 161 -1.56 2.04 -15.11
CA SER A 161 -2.54 1.54 -16.09
C SER A 161 -3.74 0.88 -15.41
N GLY A 162 -3.53 0.13 -14.33
CA GLY A 162 -4.57 -0.49 -13.50
C GLY A 162 -5.31 0.49 -12.59
N LYS A 163 -4.93 1.78 -12.57
CA LYS A 163 -5.51 2.81 -11.70
C LYS A 163 -5.58 2.34 -10.23
N CYS A 164 -4.45 1.83 -9.74
CA CYS A 164 -4.38 1.21 -8.43
C CYS A 164 -4.44 2.21 -7.27
N ALA A 165 -4.01 3.47 -7.48
CA ALA A 165 -3.87 4.47 -6.43
C ALA A 165 -5.20 4.86 -5.77
N ILE A 166 -5.22 4.89 -4.42
CA ILE A 166 -6.33 5.40 -3.60
C ILE A 166 -6.09 6.87 -3.26
N PHE A 167 -4.87 7.21 -2.83
CA PHE A 167 -4.46 8.57 -2.47
C PHE A 167 -3.28 9.03 -3.34
N ASP A 168 -3.06 10.33 -3.38
CA ASP A 168 -1.83 10.91 -3.90
C ASP A 168 -0.68 10.76 -2.89
N ASN A 169 0.55 10.92 -3.39
CA ASN A 169 1.75 10.76 -2.57
C ASN A 169 1.92 11.84 -1.49
N GLU A 170 1.38 13.04 -1.69
CA GLU A 170 1.48 14.12 -0.72
C GLU A 170 0.61 13.83 0.51
N THR A 171 -0.59 13.31 0.31
CA THR A 171 -1.49 12.86 1.39
C THR A 171 -0.81 11.80 2.25
N VAL A 172 -0.22 10.77 1.62
CA VAL A 172 0.46 9.69 2.34
C VAL A 172 1.70 10.20 3.07
N LYS A 173 2.53 10.99 2.40
CA LYS A 173 3.74 11.58 2.99
C LYS A 173 3.43 12.47 4.20
N THR A 174 2.37 13.26 4.10
CA THR A 174 1.91 14.10 5.22
C THR A 174 1.51 13.24 6.42
N ALA A 175 0.76 12.16 6.18
CA ALA A 175 0.35 11.24 7.23
C ALA A 175 1.55 10.52 7.88
N LEU A 176 2.50 10.02 7.07
CA LEU A 176 3.73 9.38 7.56
C LEU A 176 4.58 10.36 8.39
N GLY A 177 4.72 11.61 7.95
CA GLY A 177 5.42 12.64 8.71
C GLY A 177 4.78 12.99 10.06
N ILE A 178 3.45 12.75 10.23
CA ILE A 178 2.81 12.89 11.55
C ILE A 178 3.21 11.73 12.45
N PHE A 179 3.21 10.47 11.97
CA PHE A 179 3.65 9.31 12.76
C PHE A 179 5.11 9.45 13.18
N GLU A 180 6.00 9.84 12.27
CA GLU A 180 7.42 10.06 12.55
C GLU A 180 7.64 11.08 13.68
N ARG A 181 6.99 12.25 13.60
CA ARG A 181 7.08 13.29 14.65
C ARG A 181 6.56 12.84 16.01
N GLU A 182 5.60 11.93 16.02
CA GLU A 182 5.01 11.39 17.25
C GLU A 182 5.75 10.15 17.77
N GLY A 183 6.82 9.72 17.09
CA GLY A 183 7.64 8.57 17.45
C GLY A 183 6.87 7.23 17.30
N ILE A 184 5.94 7.15 16.35
CA ILE A 184 5.16 5.95 16.08
C ILE A 184 5.68 5.30 14.80
N ASP A 185 6.13 4.06 14.90
CA ASP A 185 6.60 3.28 13.76
C ASP A 185 5.43 2.87 12.84
N VAL A 186 5.66 2.92 11.53
CA VAL A 186 4.67 2.47 10.54
C VAL A 186 5.12 1.15 9.93
N ILE A 187 4.23 0.16 9.95
CA ILE A 187 4.41 -1.15 9.34
C ILE A 187 3.45 -1.24 8.15
N ALA A 188 4.00 -1.45 6.97
CA ALA A 188 3.21 -1.61 5.76
C ALA A 188 2.67 -3.04 5.65
N ARG A 189 1.35 -3.23 5.78
CA ARG A 189 0.68 -4.46 5.39
C ARG A 189 0.54 -4.49 3.88
N PHE A 190 0.97 -5.60 3.27
CA PHE A 190 1.18 -5.68 1.84
C PHE A 190 0.75 -7.05 1.30
N PHE A 191 -0.39 -7.08 0.59
CA PHE A 191 -0.87 -8.29 -0.05
C PHE A 191 -0.06 -8.56 -1.32
N CYS A 192 0.59 -9.72 -1.39
CA CYS A 192 1.51 -10.04 -2.47
C CYS A 192 0.79 -10.61 -3.69
N PHE A 193 0.55 -11.92 -3.73
CA PHE A 193 0.04 -12.58 -4.92
C PHE A 193 -1.49 -12.52 -5.06
N GLU A 194 -2.23 -12.23 -4.01
CA GLU A 194 -3.63 -11.89 -4.08
C GLU A 194 -3.78 -10.45 -4.58
N ASP A 195 -3.99 -10.29 -5.88
CA ASP A 195 -4.04 -9.00 -6.57
C ASP A 195 -4.92 -9.06 -7.80
N LYS A 196 -6.20 -8.82 -7.58
CA LYS A 196 -7.18 -8.79 -8.67
C LYS A 196 -6.86 -7.68 -9.69
N THR A 197 -6.47 -6.51 -9.22
CA THR A 197 -6.28 -5.34 -10.09
C THR A 197 -5.11 -5.55 -11.05
N ALA A 198 -3.96 -6.01 -10.56
CA ALA A 198 -2.78 -6.23 -11.42
C ALA A 198 -2.96 -7.45 -12.32
N SER A 199 -3.56 -8.53 -11.83
CA SER A 199 -3.82 -9.75 -12.62
C SER A 199 -4.83 -9.51 -13.76
N GLU A 200 -5.81 -8.63 -13.58
CA GLU A 200 -6.74 -8.24 -14.64
C GLU A 200 -6.13 -7.21 -15.60
N ALA A 201 -5.26 -6.32 -15.11
CA ALA A 201 -4.58 -5.33 -15.95
C ALA A 201 -3.47 -5.94 -16.82
N GLU A 202 -2.77 -6.98 -16.33
CA GLU A 202 -1.73 -7.71 -17.06
C GLU A 202 -1.94 -9.23 -16.95
N PRO A 203 -2.78 -9.80 -17.84
CA PRO A 203 -3.12 -11.22 -17.82
C PRO A 203 -1.94 -12.18 -17.98
N SER A 204 -0.81 -11.73 -18.51
CA SER A 204 0.40 -12.56 -18.63
C SER A 204 1.07 -12.83 -17.29
N PHE A 205 0.74 -12.05 -16.25
CA PHE A 205 1.24 -12.20 -14.89
C PHE A 205 0.33 -13.09 -14.02
N ALA A 206 -0.84 -13.44 -14.51
CA ALA A 206 -1.90 -14.04 -13.73
C ALA A 206 -1.92 -15.58 -13.78
N VAL A 207 -2.58 -16.17 -12.79
CA VAL A 207 -3.02 -17.57 -12.84
C VAL A 207 -4.13 -17.71 -13.87
N LYS A 208 -4.11 -18.77 -14.68
CA LYS A 208 -5.07 -19.04 -15.75
C LYS A 208 -5.76 -20.38 -15.54
N TYR A 209 -6.89 -20.60 -16.20
CA TYR A 209 -7.39 -21.97 -16.33
C TYR A 209 -6.42 -22.80 -17.17
N LYS A 210 -6.23 -24.07 -16.80
CA LYS A 210 -5.33 -24.99 -17.51
C LYS A 210 -5.60 -24.98 -19.02
N ASP A 211 -4.54 -24.88 -19.79
CA ASP A 211 -4.56 -24.90 -21.26
C ASP A 211 -5.42 -23.82 -21.91
N THR A 212 -5.65 -22.72 -21.22
CA THR A 212 -6.40 -21.56 -21.73
C THR A 212 -5.71 -20.24 -21.42
N ASP A 213 -6.18 -19.16 -22.06
CA ASP A 213 -5.80 -17.79 -21.74
C ASP A 213 -6.77 -17.08 -20.78
N VAL A 214 -7.78 -17.80 -20.28
CA VAL A 214 -8.79 -17.26 -19.37
C VAL A 214 -8.23 -17.17 -17.96
N LEU A 215 -8.43 -16.01 -17.31
CA LEU A 215 -8.01 -15.78 -15.93
C LEU A 215 -8.74 -16.73 -14.98
N TRP A 216 -7.98 -17.46 -14.18
CA TRP A 216 -8.54 -18.33 -13.15
C TRP A 216 -9.01 -17.50 -11.95
N ARG A 217 -10.09 -17.99 -11.31
CA ARG A 217 -10.67 -17.37 -10.11
C ARG A 217 -10.75 -18.39 -8.98
N ASP A 218 -10.42 -17.94 -7.77
CA ASP A 218 -10.36 -18.75 -6.56
C ASP A 218 -11.75 -19.25 -6.09
N ASP A 219 -12.81 -18.54 -6.42
CA ASP A 219 -14.18 -18.93 -6.19
C ASP A 219 -15.03 -18.55 -7.39
N ILE A 220 -15.64 -19.55 -8.03
CA ILE A 220 -16.57 -19.35 -9.14
C ILE A 220 -18.03 -19.29 -8.67
N SER A 221 -18.29 -19.60 -7.40
CA SER A 221 -19.62 -19.49 -6.83
C SER A 221 -20.06 -18.02 -6.77
N GLU A 222 -21.24 -17.71 -7.24
CA GLU A 222 -21.82 -16.36 -7.22
C GLU A 222 -21.00 -15.28 -7.97
N GLY A 223 -19.99 -15.65 -8.78
CA GLY A 223 -19.18 -14.70 -9.55
C GLY A 223 -18.27 -13.77 -8.69
N LYS A 224 -18.02 -14.12 -7.44
CA LYS A 224 -17.23 -13.31 -6.49
C LYS A 224 -15.75 -13.63 -6.46
N GLY A 225 -15.31 -14.70 -7.13
CA GLY A 225 -13.92 -15.14 -7.13
C GLY A 225 -12.94 -14.08 -7.59
N LYS A 226 -11.78 -14.06 -6.94
CA LYS A 226 -10.66 -13.13 -7.23
C LYS A 226 -9.69 -13.79 -8.21
N THR A 227 -9.06 -12.98 -9.01
CA THR A 227 -7.92 -13.39 -9.84
C THR A 227 -6.63 -13.16 -9.06
N TRP A 228 -5.60 -13.95 -9.35
CA TRP A 228 -4.34 -13.98 -8.62
C TRP A 228 -3.16 -13.76 -9.54
N LEU A 229 -2.11 -13.13 -9.03
CA LEU A 229 -0.80 -13.13 -9.68
C LEU A 229 -0.15 -14.51 -9.55
N ASN A 230 0.53 -14.93 -10.60
CA ASN A 230 1.23 -16.22 -10.64
C ASN A 230 2.62 -16.09 -10.00
N PRO A 231 2.93 -16.80 -8.90
CA PRO A 231 4.25 -16.77 -8.25
C PRO A 231 5.42 -17.20 -9.15
N TYR A 232 5.17 -17.94 -10.22
CA TYR A 232 6.20 -18.30 -11.21
C TYR A 232 6.44 -17.20 -12.25
N SER A 233 5.55 -16.22 -12.40
CA SER A 233 5.73 -15.11 -13.34
C SER A 233 6.80 -14.14 -12.85
N THR A 234 7.91 -14.07 -13.61
CA THR A 234 8.96 -13.08 -13.33
C THR A 234 8.45 -11.65 -13.36
N GLY A 235 7.51 -11.35 -14.26
CA GLY A 235 6.86 -10.03 -14.34
C GLY A 235 6.07 -9.70 -13.09
N ALA A 236 5.23 -10.63 -12.60
CA ALA A 236 4.48 -10.47 -11.35
C ALA A 236 5.41 -10.26 -10.15
N VAL A 237 6.45 -11.09 -10.03
CA VAL A 237 7.45 -10.96 -8.96
C VAL A 237 8.15 -9.61 -9.01
N ASN A 238 8.62 -9.16 -10.18
CA ASN A 238 9.30 -7.88 -10.31
C ASN A 238 8.37 -6.70 -9.99
N TYR A 239 7.12 -6.74 -10.45
CA TYR A 239 6.11 -5.74 -10.09
C TYR A 239 5.95 -5.60 -8.57
N LEU A 240 5.78 -6.72 -7.85
CA LEU A 240 5.66 -6.70 -6.39
C LEU A 240 6.93 -6.17 -5.72
N LEU A 241 8.12 -6.55 -6.21
CA LEU A 241 9.39 -6.07 -5.66
C LEU A 241 9.59 -4.57 -5.87
N ASP A 242 9.16 -4.03 -7.01
CA ASP A 242 9.26 -2.59 -7.28
C ASP A 242 8.30 -1.80 -6.38
N LEU A 243 7.08 -2.28 -6.14
CA LEU A 243 6.18 -1.69 -5.16
C LEU A 243 6.74 -1.75 -3.73
N ILE A 244 7.36 -2.87 -3.33
CA ILE A 244 8.01 -3.02 -2.03
C ILE A 244 9.15 -1.99 -1.86
N LYS A 245 9.96 -1.77 -2.90
CA LYS A 245 11.02 -0.74 -2.89
C LYS A 245 10.44 0.67 -2.75
N GLU A 246 9.37 0.98 -3.50
CA GLU A 246 8.69 2.28 -3.40
C GLU A 246 8.21 2.53 -1.97
N VAL A 247 7.48 1.59 -1.37
CA VAL A 247 6.96 1.71 -0.01
C VAL A 247 8.09 1.79 1.02
N SER A 248 9.16 1.00 0.86
CA SER A 248 10.35 1.08 1.72
C SER A 248 10.98 2.48 1.71
N SER A 249 11.03 3.12 0.53
CA SER A 249 11.57 4.49 0.39
C SER A 249 10.74 5.56 1.08
N MET A 250 9.51 5.25 1.48
CA MET A 250 8.63 6.18 2.23
C MET A 250 8.94 6.23 3.74
N GLY A 251 9.90 5.42 4.22
CA GLY A 251 10.32 5.43 5.62
C GLY A 251 9.52 4.51 6.53
N VAL A 252 8.81 3.51 5.98
CA VAL A 252 8.17 2.48 6.81
C VAL A 252 9.21 1.65 7.55
N LYS A 253 8.89 1.24 8.77
CA LYS A 253 9.80 0.46 9.62
C LYS A 253 9.90 -1.00 9.20
N GLY A 254 8.86 -1.53 8.57
CA GLY A 254 8.82 -2.91 8.13
C GLY A 254 7.60 -3.25 7.31
N PHE A 255 7.57 -4.49 6.85
CA PHE A 255 6.48 -5.07 6.09
C PHE A 255 5.82 -6.23 6.84
N LEU A 256 4.50 -6.28 6.76
CA LEU A 256 3.69 -7.45 7.01
C LEU A 256 3.23 -7.98 5.65
N LEU A 257 3.88 -9.03 5.16
CA LEU A 257 3.64 -9.61 3.84
C LEU A 257 2.49 -10.62 3.93
N GLU A 258 1.35 -10.25 3.35
CA GLU A 258 0.16 -11.08 3.24
C GLU A 258 0.15 -11.83 1.90
N ALA A 259 -0.61 -12.93 1.83
CA ALA A 259 -0.81 -13.69 0.61
C ALA A 259 0.52 -14.05 -0.13
N VAL A 260 1.58 -14.35 0.64
CA VAL A 260 2.77 -15.02 0.10
C VAL A 260 2.43 -16.50 0.02
N SER A 261 1.54 -16.82 -0.91
CA SER A 261 0.96 -18.16 -1.09
C SER A 261 0.44 -18.33 -2.51
N PHE A 262 0.16 -19.57 -2.88
CA PHE A 262 -0.79 -19.89 -3.94
C PHE A 262 -2.22 -19.72 -3.38
N PRO A 263 -3.24 -19.59 -4.25
CA PRO A 263 -4.63 -19.50 -3.79
C PRO A 263 -5.00 -20.69 -2.90
N ASP A 264 -5.73 -20.41 -1.81
CA ASP A 264 -6.25 -21.43 -0.89
C ASP A 264 -7.65 -21.89 -1.36
N SER A 265 -7.68 -22.68 -2.43
CA SER A 265 -8.89 -23.21 -3.03
C SER A 265 -8.57 -24.44 -3.86
N ASP A 266 -9.59 -25.08 -4.47
CA ASP A 266 -9.36 -26.20 -5.40
C ASP A 266 -8.58 -25.72 -6.64
N LEU A 267 -7.31 -26.08 -6.70
CA LEU A 267 -6.41 -25.76 -7.81
C LEU A 267 -6.45 -26.78 -8.97
N SER A 268 -7.37 -27.73 -8.95
CA SER A 268 -7.46 -28.78 -9.99
C SER A 268 -7.62 -28.20 -11.41
N THR A 269 -8.26 -27.05 -11.55
CA THR A 269 -8.44 -26.33 -12.82
C THR A 269 -7.47 -25.18 -13.04
N ALA A 270 -6.65 -24.85 -12.03
CA ALA A 270 -5.69 -23.74 -12.11
C ALA A 270 -4.44 -24.16 -12.87
N GLY A 271 -4.00 -23.33 -13.81
CA GLY A 271 -2.73 -23.42 -14.52
C GLY A 271 -1.78 -22.33 -14.09
N PHE A 272 -0.55 -22.70 -13.78
CA PHE A 272 0.51 -21.78 -13.39
C PHE A 272 1.61 -21.79 -14.47
N PRO A 273 1.56 -20.91 -15.48
CA PRO A 273 2.61 -20.85 -16.49
C PRO A 273 4.00 -20.74 -15.85
N GLY A 274 4.91 -21.66 -16.20
CA GLY A 274 6.24 -21.76 -15.58
C GLY A 274 6.34 -22.77 -14.43
N GLU A 275 5.26 -23.34 -13.95
CA GLU A 275 5.29 -24.46 -13.00
C GLU A 275 5.86 -25.72 -13.65
N LYS A 276 6.85 -26.34 -13.00
CA LYS A 276 7.43 -27.61 -13.44
C LYS A 276 6.88 -28.81 -12.67
N SER A 277 6.50 -28.59 -11.42
CA SER A 277 5.92 -29.59 -10.52
C SER A 277 5.30 -28.88 -9.31
N GLU A 278 4.31 -29.48 -8.67
CA GLU A 278 3.71 -28.96 -7.44
C GLU A 278 4.71 -28.82 -6.31
N SER A 279 5.69 -29.71 -6.20
CA SER A 279 6.78 -29.60 -5.23
C SER A 279 7.65 -28.34 -5.42
N GLY A 280 7.63 -27.72 -6.60
CA GLY A 280 8.33 -26.47 -6.87
C GLY A 280 7.62 -25.21 -6.33
N ARG A 281 6.39 -25.31 -5.82
CA ARG A 281 5.61 -24.17 -5.30
C ARG A 281 6.30 -23.52 -4.11
N ALA A 282 6.79 -24.32 -3.15
CA ALA A 282 7.54 -23.83 -2.01
C ALA A 282 8.77 -23.01 -2.45
N ASP A 283 9.52 -23.53 -3.43
CA ASP A 283 10.73 -22.87 -3.96
C ASP A 283 10.42 -21.54 -4.63
N ALA A 284 9.30 -21.42 -5.35
CA ALA A 284 8.90 -20.17 -5.98
C ALA A 284 8.64 -19.09 -4.94
N LEU A 285 7.91 -19.42 -3.85
CA LEU A 285 7.61 -18.50 -2.77
C LEU A 285 8.87 -18.15 -1.95
N LEU A 286 9.74 -19.12 -1.66
CA LEU A 286 11.01 -18.88 -0.97
C LEU A 286 11.93 -17.95 -1.77
N LYS A 287 12.00 -18.13 -3.10
CA LYS A 287 12.73 -17.22 -4.00
C LYS A 287 12.15 -15.80 -3.95
N PHE A 288 10.84 -15.66 -3.90
CA PHE A 288 10.20 -14.35 -3.74
C PHE A 288 10.59 -13.70 -2.41
N VAL A 289 10.45 -14.40 -1.28
CA VAL A 289 10.85 -13.89 0.06
C VAL A 289 12.32 -13.45 0.08
N LYS A 290 13.22 -14.26 -0.47
CA LYS A 290 14.64 -13.90 -0.58
C LYS A 290 14.86 -12.63 -1.40
N LYS A 291 14.19 -12.48 -2.53
CA LYS A 291 14.25 -11.27 -3.35
C LYS A 291 13.63 -10.05 -2.63
N ALA A 292 12.51 -10.23 -1.93
CA ALA A 292 11.89 -9.17 -1.16
C ALA A 292 12.82 -8.68 -0.03
N LYS A 293 13.53 -9.61 0.62
CA LYS A 293 14.56 -9.27 1.61
C LYS A 293 15.67 -8.41 1.00
N ALA A 294 16.18 -8.79 -0.17
CA ALA A 294 17.24 -8.06 -0.86
C ALA A 294 16.76 -6.70 -1.45
N ALA A 295 15.44 -6.50 -1.59
CA ALA A 295 14.87 -5.31 -2.19
C ALA A 295 14.74 -4.12 -1.21
N VAL A 296 14.88 -4.35 0.09
CA VAL A 296 14.71 -3.34 1.14
C VAL A 296 15.95 -3.25 2.03
N PRO A 297 16.20 -2.11 2.69
CA PRO A 297 17.31 -1.96 3.65
C PRO A 297 17.23 -3.01 4.78
N GLU A 298 18.36 -3.40 5.34
CA GLU A 298 18.41 -4.30 6.49
C GLU A 298 17.65 -3.77 7.71
N SER A 299 17.58 -2.44 7.86
CA SER A 299 16.81 -1.77 8.91
C SER A 299 15.28 -1.92 8.77
N CYS A 300 14.79 -2.37 7.61
CA CYS A 300 13.38 -2.59 7.35
C CYS A 300 13.06 -4.09 7.49
N PHE A 301 12.33 -4.47 8.54
CA PHE A 301 12.02 -5.86 8.80
C PHE A 301 10.86 -6.40 7.92
N ARG A 302 10.80 -7.73 7.76
CA ARG A 302 9.81 -8.45 6.96
C ARG A 302 9.21 -9.57 7.77
N LEU A 303 7.91 -9.46 8.05
CA LEU A 303 7.12 -10.52 8.68
C LEU A 303 6.24 -11.19 7.63
N LEU A 304 6.16 -12.50 7.66
CA LEU A 304 5.19 -13.25 6.86
C LEU A 304 3.90 -13.41 7.65
N SER A 305 2.77 -13.05 7.07
CA SER A 305 1.47 -13.32 7.66
C SER A 305 0.99 -14.72 7.31
N LYS A 306 0.56 -15.47 8.31
CA LYS A 306 -0.02 -16.81 8.18
C LYS A 306 -1.12 -17.00 9.19
N SER A 307 -2.17 -17.76 8.84
CA SER A 307 -3.16 -18.17 9.81
C SER A 307 -2.62 -19.28 10.72
N ALA A 308 -3.11 -19.33 11.95
CA ALA A 308 -2.77 -20.42 12.87
C ALA A 308 -3.24 -21.79 12.34
N SER A 309 -4.39 -21.82 11.66
CA SER A 309 -4.90 -23.05 11.02
C SER A 309 -3.96 -23.56 9.93
N ASP A 310 -3.48 -22.68 9.05
CA ASP A 310 -2.56 -23.08 7.98
C ASP A 310 -1.27 -23.67 8.53
N ILE A 311 -0.73 -23.07 9.59
CA ILE A 311 0.51 -23.54 10.19
C ILE A 311 0.35 -24.89 10.91
N LEU A 312 -0.78 -25.08 11.58
CA LEU A 312 -0.99 -26.25 12.46
C LEU A 312 -1.59 -27.44 11.73
N LEU A 313 -2.46 -27.19 10.75
CA LEU A 313 -3.18 -28.23 10.02
C LEU A 313 -2.45 -28.65 8.72
N SER A 314 -1.62 -27.76 8.14
CA SER A 314 -0.80 -28.10 6.99
C SER A 314 0.28 -29.12 7.37
N GLY A 315 0.40 -30.19 6.61
CA GLY A 315 1.52 -31.14 6.75
C GLY A 315 2.87 -30.47 6.54
N ASP A 316 3.95 -31.10 7.03
CA ASP A 316 5.32 -30.59 6.89
C ASP A 316 5.79 -30.47 5.42
N GLU A 317 5.09 -31.11 4.49
CA GLU A 317 5.37 -31.11 3.05
C GLU A 317 4.78 -29.93 2.29
N THR A 318 3.90 -29.13 2.95
CA THR A 318 3.31 -27.95 2.31
C THR A 318 4.28 -26.78 2.24
N TYR A 319 4.12 -25.93 1.21
CA TYR A 319 4.89 -24.71 1.07
C TYR A 319 4.78 -23.75 2.28
N SER A 320 3.74 -23.88 3.10
CA SER A 320 3.57 -23.11 4.35
C SER A 320 4.66 -23.43 5.36
N ALA A 321 5.00 -24.71 5.57
CA ALA A 321 6.06 -25.11 6.50
C ALA A 321 7.44 -24.61 6.05
N GLY A 322 7.73 -24.65 4.74
CA GLY A 322 8.97 -24.10 4.17
C GLY A 322 9.10 -22.60 4.40
N LEU A 323 8.00 -21.84 4.27
CA LEU A 323 7.99 -20.39 4.48
C LEU A 323 8.28 -19.98 5.93
N LEU A 324 7.87 -20.77 6.92
CA LEU A 324 8.19 -20.52 8.33
C LEU A 324 9.70 -20.59 8.62
N LYS A 325 10.44 -21.32 7.80
CA LYS A 325 11.91 -21.45 7.85
C LYS A 325 12.62 -20.59 6.81
N SER A 326 11.88 -19.64 6.19
CA SER A 326 12.45 -18.75 5.19
C SER A 326 13.40 -17.70 5.78
N GLU A 327 14.00 -16.90 4.89
CA GLU A 327 14.82 -15.76 5.26
C GLU A 327 14.04 -14.54 5.76
N ALA A 328 12.72 -14.66 6.00
CA ALA A 328 11.95 -13.60 6.66
C ALA A 328 12.41 -13.40 8.11
N ASP A 329 12.26 -12.20 8.63
CA ASP A 329 12.71 -11.89 10.00
C ASP A 329 11.80 -12.49 11.06
N GLY A 330 10.59 -12.90 10.68
CA GLY A 330 9.65 -13.56 11.57
C GLY A 330 8.30 -13.85 10.93
N VAL A 331 7.39 -14.33 11.74
CA VAL A 331 6.03 -14.71 11.35
C VAL A 331 5.01 -13.94 12.18
N CYS A 332 4.05 -13.33 11.50
CA CYS A 332 2.86 -12.74 12.07
C CYS A 332 1.72 -13.76 11.94
N VAL A 333 1.11 -14.13 13.06
CA VAL A 333 0.13 -15.21 13.08
C VAL A 333 -1.26 -14.68 13.33
N ASP A 334 -2.15 -14.81 12.34
CA ASP A 334 -3.57 -14.57 12.53
C ASP A 334 -4.16 -15.65 13.45
N THR A 335 -4.55 -15.22 14.65
CA THR A 335 -5.12 -16.10 15.67
C THR A 335 -6.64 -16.23 15.56
N LYS A 336 -7.30 -15.43 14.74
CA LYS A 336 -8.75 -15.54 14.51
C LYS A 336 -9.07 -16.81 13.74
N ASN A 337 -8.28 -17.09 12.69
CA ASN A 337 -8.35 -18.34 11.94
C ASN A 337 -7.44 -19.39 12.60
N ARG A 338 -7.99 -20.13 13.55
CA ARG A 338 -7.31 -21.18 14.32
C ARG A 338 -8.17 -22.45 14.47
N PRO A 339 -7.57 -23.64 14.67
CA PRO A 339 -8.33 -24.85 14.96
C PRO A 339 -9.17 -24.69 16.25
N GLU A 340 -10.35 -25.29 16.29
CA GLU A 340 -11.27 -25.22 17.43
C GLU A 340 -10.66 -25.67 18.75
N SER A 341 -9.72 -26.64 18.72
CA SER A 341 -8.98 -27.11 19.87
C SER A 341 -8.18 -26.01 20.61
N PHE A 342 -7.93 -24.89 19.93
CA PHE A 342 -7.15 -23.75 20.45
C PHE A 342 -7.99 -22.51 20.72
N VAL A 343 -9.29 -22.64 20.90
CA VAL A 343 -10.14 -21.52 21.29
C VAL A 343 -9.66 -20.94 22.61
N ALA A 344 -9.63 -19.61 22.70
CA ALA A 344 -9.14 -18.92 23.89
C ALA A 344 -9.96 -19.27 25.14
N ASP A 345 -9.36 -19.97 26.08
CA ASP A 345 -9.96 -20.31 27.37
C ASP A 345 -9.56 -19.29 28.45
N ARG A 346 -10.45 -18.33 28.70
CA ARG A 346 -10.23 -17.29 29.70
C ARG A 346 -10.19 -17.83 31.14
N LYS A 347 -10.81 -18.99 31.40
CA LYS A 347 -10.85 -19.61 32.74
C LYS A 347 -9.49 -20.21 33.09
N SER A 348 -8.85 -20.86 32.15
CA SER A 348 -7.53 -21.47 32.30
C SER A 348 -6.35 -20.54 32.00
N ASN A 349 -6.54 -19.22 32.09
CA ASN A 349 -5.51 -18.24 31.79
C ASN A 349 -4.96 -18.34 30.34
N TYR A 350 -5.83 -18.61 29.38
CA TYR A 350 -5.48 -18.75 27.96
C TYR A 350 -4.49 -19.88 27.66
N SER A 351 -4.53 -20.97 28.41
CA SER A 351 -3.59 -22.09 28.28
C SER A 351 -3.61 -22.71 26.87
N SER A 352 -4.79 -22.83 26.24
CA SER A 352 -4.95 -23.33 24.88
C SER A 352 -4.24 -22.43 23.86
N MET A 353 -4.36 -21.13 24.02
CA MET A 353 -3.66 -20.16 23.15
C MET A 353 -2.14 -20.21 23.33
N LEU A 354 -1.67 -20.30 24.56
CA LEU A 354 -0.23 -20.44 24.86
C LEU A 354 0.34 -21.74 24.29
N SER A 355 -0.41 -22.83 24.36
CA SER A 355 -0.04 -24.11 23.74
C SER A 355 0.05 -23.98 22.21
N MET A 356 -0.93 -23.32 21.59
CA MET A 356 -0.91 -23.03 20.16
C MET A 356 0.35 -22.24 19.77
N PHE A 357 0.65 -21.15 20.47
CA PHE A 357 1.82 -20.33 20.20
C PHE A 357 3.13 -21.09 20.35
N SER A 358 3.24 -21.93 21.37
CA SER A 358 4.40 -22.81 21.56
C SER A 358 4.58 -23.77 20.39
N GLN A 359 3.50 -24.39 19.92
CA GLN A 359 3.54 -25.31 18.78
C GLN A 359 3.93 -24.59 17.50
N ILE A 360 3.37 -23.41 17.23
CA ILE A 360 3.72 -22.61 16.04
C ILE A 360 5.19 -22.18 16.10
N LYS A 361 5.63 -21.67 17.26
CA LYS A 361 7.01 -21.23 17.44
C LYS A 361 8.02 -22.35 17.24
N SER A 362 7.70 -23.59 17.59
CA SER A 362 8.57 -24.75 17.35
C SER A 362 8.75 -25.11 15.87
N LYS A 363 7.84 -24.65 15.00
CA LYS A 363 7.88 -24.88 13.54
C LYS A 363 8.67 -23.81 12.77
N GLN A 364 8.94 -22.65 13.38
CA GLN A 364 9.71 -21.58 12.74
C GLN A 364 11.21 -21.66 13.06
N ASN A 365 12.02 -20.81 12.38
CA ASN A 365 13.43 -20.66 12.73
C ASN A 365 13.58 -20.17 14.18
N SER A 366 14.60 -20.65 14.87
CA SER A 366 14.91 -20.30 16.28
C SER A 366 15.05 -18.79 16.50
N ASP A 367 15.55 -18.07 15.49
CA ASP A 367 15.86 -16.64 15.55
C ASP A 367 14.72 -15.77 15.02
N GLY A 368 13.67 -16.38 14.45
CA GLY A 368 12.53 -15.67 13.89
C GLY A 368 11.64 -15.03 14.96
N VAL A 369 11.22 -13.79 14.73
CA VAL A 369 10.26 -13.09 15.60
C VAL A 369 8.88 -13.70 15.44
N PHE A 370 8.19 -13.96 16.56
CA PHE A 370 6.82 -14.43 16.57
C PHE A 370 5.89 -13.29 17.02
N VAL A 371 4.93 -12.92 16.18
CA VAL A 371 4.00 -11.81 16.42
C VAL A 371 2.56 -12.30 16.25
N PRO A 372 1.82 -12.58 17.34
CA PRO A 372 0.41 -12.92 17.22
C PRO A 372 -0.42 -11.68 16.86
N VAL A 373 -1.38 -11.85 15.95
CA VAL A 373 -2.48 -10.91 15.73
C VAL A 373 -3.59 -11.23 16.70
N ILE A 374 -4.01 -10.25 17.46
CA ILE A 374 -5.01 -10.38 18.51
C ILE A 374 -6.25 -9.60 18.07
N ASP A 375 -7.38 -10.28 17.98
CA ASP A 375 -8.67 -9.62 17.75
C ASP A 375 -8.99 -8.67 18.93
N ILE A 376 -9.53 -7.49 18.63
CA ILE A 376 -9.88 -6.51 19.66
C ILE A 376 -10.86 -7.07 20.70
N ASP A 377 -11.76 -7.97 20.29
CA ASP A 377 -12.71 -8.62 21.21
C ASP A 377 -12.02 -9.56 22.19
N GLU A 378 -10.88 -10.11 21.82
CA GLU A 378 -10.02 -10.92 22.69
C GLU A 378 -9.05 -10.07 23.51
N TYR A 379 -8.78 -8.82 23.09
CA TYR A 379 -7.89 -7.93 23.81
C TYR A 379 -8.42 -7.62 25.21
N ARG A 380 -7.72 -8.11 26.20
CA ARG A 380 -7.98 -7.87 27.61
C ARG A 380 -6.66 -7.61 28.34
N GLY A 381 -6.66 -6.70 29.30
CA GLY A 381 -5.44 -6.43 30.06
C GLY A 381 -4.87 -7.68 30.74
N LYS A 382 -5.73 -8.63 31.15
CA LYS A 382 -5.30 -9.94 31.66
C LYS A 382 -4.63 -10.78 30.57
N TYR A 383 -5.17 -10.77 29.34
CA TYR A 383 -4.61 -11.53 28.23
C TYR A 383 -3.21 -11.04 27.87
N ILE A 384 -3.03 -9.73 27.70
CA ILE A 384 -1.72 -9.14 27.41
C ILE A 384 -0.70 -9.42 28.52
N ARG A 385 -1.10 -9.32 29.79
CA ARG A 385 -0.20 -9.70 30.92
C ARG A 385 0.18 -11.17 30.89
N THR A 386 -0.77 -12.03 30.52
CA THR A 386 -0.49 -13.46 30.38
C THR A 386 0.49 -13.74 29.26
N LEU A 387 0.32 -13.09 28.09
CA LEU A 387 1.26 -13.20 26.96
C LEU A 387 2.66 -12.74 27.38
N SER A 388 2.78 -11.54 27.93
CA SER A 388 4.07 -10.97 28.36
C SER A 388 4.74 -11.82 29.42
N GLY A 389 3.97 -12.35 30.38
CA GLY A 389 4.48 -13.26 31.45
C GLY A 389 4.98 -14.61 30.91
N ASN A 390 4.62 -14.98 29.67
CA ASN A 390 5.06 -16.20 28.99
C ASN A 390 6.04 -15.93 27.83
N GLY A 391 6.64 -14.72 27.80
CA GLY A 391 7.68 -14.39 26.83
C GLY A 391 7.15 -13.92 25.45
N TYR A 392 5.84 -13.64 25.34
CA TYR A 392 5.23 -13.08 24.13
C TYR A 392 5.01 -11.57 24.32
N SER A 393 6.06 -10.80 24.09
CA SER A 393 6.03 -9.35 24.26
C SER A 393 5.58 -8.58 23.02
N SER A 394 5.65 -9.21 21.84
CA SER A 394 5.22 -8.63 20.56
C SER A 394 3.81 -9.08 20.21
N TYR A 395 3.00 -8.16 19.68
CA TYR A 395 1.64 -8.45 19.16
C TYR A 395 1.11 -7.31 18.29
N ILE A 396 0.12 -7.64 17.46
CA ILE A 396 -0.68 -6.66 16.71
C ILE A 396 -2.13 -6.78 17.20
N ILE A 397 -2.74 -5.68 17.62
CA ILE A 397 -4.18 -5.64 17.91
C ILE A 397 -4.89 -5.26 16.61
N PHE A 398 -5.85 -6.09 16.21
CA PHE A 398 -6.56 -5.95 14.95
C PHE A 398 -8.05 -5.69 15.16
N ASP A 399 -8.57 -4.66 14.53
CA ASP A 399 -9.99 -4.37 14.36
C ASP A 399 -10.17 -3.68 13.00
N GLU A 400 -10.84 -4.36 12.07
CA GLU A 400 -11.11 -3.82 10.73
C GLU A 400 -11.86 -2.48 10.75
N SER A 401 -12.70 -2.27 11.76
CA SER A 401 -13.43 -1.01 11.92
C SER A 401 -12.55 0.15 12.42
N GLY A 402 -11.34 -0.16 12.93
CA GLY A 402 -10.45 0.80 13.57
C GLY A 402 -11.05 1.51 14.77
N LYS A 403 -11.96 0.86 15.49
CA LYS A 403 -12.55 1.33 16.75
C LYS A 403 -11.91 0.61 17.93
N TYR A 404 -11.09 1.30 18.70
CA TYR A 404 -10.32 0.74 19.81
C TYR A 404 -10.70 1.30 21.17
#